data_57763425de81b9818f3dd92f359cf3c4
#
_entry.id   57763425de81b9818f3dd92f359cf3c4
#
_cell.length_a   1.000
_cell.length_b   1.000
_cell.length_c   1.000
_cell.angle_alpha   90.00
_cell.angle_beta   90.00
_cell.angle_gamma   90.00
#
_symmetry.space_group_name_H-M   'P 1'
#
loop_
_entity.id
_entity.type
_entity.pdbx_description
1 polymer ?
#
loop_
_entity_poly.entity_id
_entity_poly.type
_entity_poly.pdbx_seq_one_letter_code
_entity_poly.pdbx_strand_id
1 'polypeptide(L)'
;MDALVTADSRGAARLLKLREGRAFALVIGLIVRARLPSFDSGTEQENSGIDCGDRGRADRRPLMSATDGSHGLDHVVVLMFENRSFDNLLGQLYQPGEVAAFEGVLGKDLSNPIPGWAEEHSGHQIVPYGTAETMDTPNPDPGEEYPHVNTQLFGVIDPESNRGVLAEDMAAPFNTPRPGRAPTMDGFVTDYISAFRAELGRQPKYREYAQIMAGYTSEQMPVLSTLARGFATFDHWFAEVPSQTFTNRSFFHAASASGFVVNAPYRTFPLHNNAETVFERLEANGLTWRVYVDAPSSIPFTGLIHGPRLRRRFATHFVTVDRFLEDAAAGTLPTYAFIEPNLWHGHNDMHPPESALLHGMPFDAPSSLLGGEALLAEIYGAVRSSNAPEGSNAFNTLLMVVFDEHGGTYDHIAPPRAVPPEPGAPAGQMGFAFDRLGVRLPAIAISAWVPERTVVNHVHHHTSVIRTLRERWNLGPPLTARDADAPDLSAILSLDRPRDPQDWPDIAAQAVPAFDQDLVPPDAPLNPLATALFHGYLALVEQMGASVPQIDERAPLKGQEAMAIVHESAHTLFPGLRPPMA
;
A
#
# COMPACT_ATOMS: atom_id res chain seq x y z
N MET A 1 66.13 -3.09 -24.35
CA MET A 1 65.73 -3.77 -23.10
C MET A 1 64.46 -3.08 -22.63
N ASP A 2 63.38 -3.61 -23.12
CA ASP A 2 62.05 -3.03 -22.93
C ASP A 2 61.42 -3.64 -21.68
N ALA A 3 60.97 -2.81 -20.79
CA ALA A 3 60.08 -3.18 -19.69
C ALA A 3 58.72 -2.55 -20.00
N LEU A 4 57.81 -3.36 -20.55
CA LEU A 4 56.41 -3.02 -20.68
C LEU A 4 55.77 -2.93 -19.28
N VAL A 5 55.25 -1.78 -18.96
CA VAL A 5 54.29 -1.58 -17.87
C VAL A 5 52.91 -1.74 -18.50
N THR A 6 52.27 -2.86 -18.24
CA THR A 6 50.84 -3.05 -18.54
C THR A 6 50.01 -2.34 -17.48
N ALA A 7 49.49 -1.17 -17.83
CA ALA A 7 48.51 -0.50 -16.99
C ALA A 7 47.17 -1.24 -17.08
N ASP A 8 46.64 -1.62 -15.94
CA ASP A 8 45.35 -2.27 -15.80
C ASP A 8 44.22 -1.34 -16.27
N SER A 9 43.61 -1.71 -17.40
CA SER A 9 42.56 -0.93 -18.05
C SER A 9 41.23 -0.91 -17.24
N ARG A 10 41.11 -1.73 -16.19
CA ARG A 10 39.90 -1.83 -15.36
C ARG A 10 39.77 -0.72 -14.33
N GLY A 11 40.88 -0.21 -13.82
CA GLY A 11 40.87 0.89 -12.85
C GLY A 11 40.51 2.27 -13.47
N ALA A 12 40.91 2.52 -14.70
CA ALA A 12 40.60 3.77 -15.40
C ALA A 12 39.11 3.88 -15.80
N ALA A 13 38.50 2.76 -16.21
CA ALA A 13 37.09 2.73 -16.55
C ALA A 13 36.16 2.92 -15.31
N ARG A 14 36.56 2.39 -14.15
CA ARG A 14 35.84 2.59 -12.89
C ARG A 14 35.88 4.04 -12.39
N LEU A 15 37.01 4.72 -12.55
CA LEU A 15 37.16 6.12 -12.16
C LEU A 15 36.43 7.09 -13.13
N LEU A 16 36.30 6.76 -14.40
CA LEU A 16 35.52 7.56 -15.36
C LEU A 16 33.99 7.43 -15.10
N LYS A 17 33.50 6.21 -14.86
CA LYS A 17 32.07 5.98 -14.54
C LYS A 17 31.64 6.67 -13.24
N LEU A 18 32.45 6.63 -12.20
CA LEU A 18 32.19 7.35 -10.95
C LEU A 18 32.21 8.88 -11.12
N ARG A 19 33.00 9.43 -12.06
CA ARG A 19 33.01 10.86 -12.36
C ARG A 19 31.77 11.28 -13.15
N GLU A 20 31.31 10.49 -14.10
CA GLU A 20 30.13 10.80 -14.91
C GLU A 20 28.81 10.70 -14.09
N GLY A 21 28.62 9.67 -13.28
CA GLY A 21 27.46 9.55 -12.41
C GLY A 21 27.37 10.67 -11.36
N ARG A 22 28.48 11.04 -10.74
CA ARG A 22 28.53 12.16 -9.79
C ARG A 22 28.28 13.52 -10.46
N ALA A 23 28.72 13.72 -11.70
CA ALA A 23 28.46 14.94 -12.43
C ALA A 23 26.99 15.09 -12.80
N PHE A 24 26.31 13.98 -13.15
CA PHE A 24 24.90 13.99 -13.50
C PHE A 24 24.01 14.24 -12.27
N ALA A 25 24.25 13.57 -11.15
CA ALA A 25 23.57 13.81 -9.90
C ALA A 25 23.78 15.25 -9.37
N LEU A 26 25.00 15.78 -9.49
CA LEU A 26 25.31 17.16 -9.10
C LEU A 26 24.57 18.21 -9.94
N VAL A 27 24.37 17.94 -11.24
CA VAL A 27 23.63 18.84 -12.13
C VAL A 27 22.15 18.89 -11.80
N ILE A 28 21.53 17.75 -11.51
CA ILE A 28 20.11 17.70 -11.11
C ILE A 28 19.92 18.31 -9.72
N GLY A 29 20.74 17.98 -8.75
CA GLY A 29 20.70 18.55 -7.41
C GLY A 29 20.92 20.08 -7.42
N LEU A 30 21.81 20.59 -8.25
CA LEU A 30 22.05 22.03 -8.43
C LEU A 30 20.87 22.74 -9.11
N ILE A 31 20.23 22.10 -10.10
CA ILE A 31 19.06 22.66 -10.79
C ILE A 31 17.88 22.75 -9.86
N VAL A 32 17.62 21.71 -9.04
CA VAL A 32 16.55 21.72 -8.03
C VAL A 32 16.80 22.79 -6.96
N ARG A 33 18.03 22.95 -6.47
CA ARG A 33 18.38 23.98 -5.47
C ARG A 33 18.34 25.40 -6.00
N ALA A 34 18.66 25.62 -7.28
CA ALA A 34 18.77 26.97 -7.85
C ALA A 34 17.42 27.59 -8.24
N ARG A 35 16.33 26.82 -8.30
CA ARG A 35 15.03 27.29 -8.81
C ARG A 35 13.84 27.13 -7.87
N LEU A 36 14.00 26.55 -6.71
CA LEU A 36 12.95 26.59 -5.69
C LEU A 36 12.92 27.99 -5.06
N PRO A 37 11.82 28.74 -5.10
CA PRO A 37 11.75 30.01 -4.44
C PRO A 37 11.91 29.81 -2.94
N SER A 38 12.86 30.51 -2.34
CA SER A 38 12.97 30.62 -0.89
C SER A 38 11.69 31.30 -0.38
N PHE A 39 10.90 30.59 0.41
CA PHE A 39 9.81 31.19 1.14
C PHE A 39 10.42 32.08 2.23
N ASP A 40 10.48 33.37 1.92
CA ASP A 40 10.83 34.41 2.90
C ASP A 40 9.61 34.62 3.79
N SER A 41 9.77 34.39 5.08
CA SER A 41 8.76 34.68 6.10
C SER A 41 8.79 36.18 6.39
N GLY A 42 8.24 36.97 5.49
CA GLY A 42 8.03 38.39 5.70
C GLY A 42 6.87 38.62 6.66
N THR A 43 7.20 38.94 7.90
CA THR A 43 6.28 39.53 8.83
C THR A 43 6.04 41.00 8.44
N GLU A 44 4.90 41.32 7.90
CA GLU A 44 4.38 42.69 7.94
C GLU A 44 3.23 42.77 8.92
N GLN A 45 3.52 43.47 10.01
CA GLN A 45 2.51 44.03 10.91
C GLN A 45 1.83 45.21 10.21
N GLU A 46 0.53 45.15 10.05
CA GLU A 46 -0.27 46.36 10.06
C GLU A 46 -1.46 46.23 11.03
N ASN A 47 -1.40 47.11 12.02
CA ASN A 47 -2.44 47.40 12.97
C ASN A 47 -3.65 48.03 12.28
N SER A 48 -4.83 47.47 12.45
CA SER A 48 -6.04 48.27 12.56
C SER A 48 -7.02 47.57 13.50
N GLY A 49 -7.24 48.17 14.65
CA GLY A 49 -8.17 47.69 15.67
C GLY A 49 -9.61 47.76 15.18
N ILE A 50 -10.34 46.69 15.40
CA ILE A 50 -11.78 46.69 15.56
C ILE A 50 -12.08 45.79 16.76
N ASP A 51 -12.52 46.44 17.80
CA ASP A 51 -13.14 45.89 19.00
C ASP A 51 -14.39 45.07 18.60
N CYS A 52 -14.39 43.79 18.88
CA CYS A 52 -15.59 42.95 18.83
C CYS A 52 -15.61 42.01 20.04
N GLY A 53 -16.54 42.30 20.87
CA GLY A 53 -16.95 41.72 22.12
C GLY A 53 -16.76 40.22 22.28
N ASP A 54 -16.43 39.93 23.50
CA ASP A 54 -16.50 38.69 24.24
C ASP A 54 -17.70 37.80 23.78
N ARG A 55 -17.41 36.77 22.96
CA ARG A 55 -18.31 35.65 22.79
C ARG A 55 -17.66 34.44 23.39
N GLY A 56 -18.19 34.05 24.53
CA GLY A 56 -17.82 32.91 25.32
C GLY A 56 -17.43 31.72 24.49
N ARG A 57 -16.24 31.23 24.73
CA ARG A 57 -15.74 29.92 24.31
C ARG A 57 -16.67 28.86 24.91
N ALA A 58 -17.69 28.50 24.19
CA ALA A 58 -18.47 27.33 24.53
C ALA A 58 -17.57 26.10 24.25
N ASP A 59 -16.96 25.62 25.33
CA ASP A 59 -16.37 24.29 25.40
C ASP A 59 -17.52 23.28 25.26
N ARG A 60 -17.87 22.94 24.01
CA ARG A 60 -18.85 21.91 23.66
C ARG A 60 -18.11 20.64 23.28
N ARG A 61 -17.31 20.10 24.18
CA ARG A 61 -17.13 18.66 24.22
C ARG A 61 -18.36 18.10 24.93
N PRO A 62 -19.15 17.21 24.27
CA PRO A 62 -20.07 16.38 25.04
C PRO A 62 -19.20 15.63 26.05
N LEU A 63 -19.50 15.75 27.33
CA LEU A 63 -19.03 14.86 28.38
C LEU A 63 -19.59 13.47 28.02
N MET A 64 -18.88 12.70 27.20
CA MET A 64 -19.21 11.32 26.93
C MET A 64 -18.94 10.52 28.21
N SER A 65 -19.92 9.76 28.63
CA SER A 65 -19.86 8.86 29.78
C SER A 65 -18.63 7.95 29.65
N ALA A 66 -17.89 7.74 30.73
CA ALA A 66 -16.68 6.91 30.80
C ALA A 66 -16.92 5.40 30.52
N THR A 67 -18.05 5.05 29.94
CA THR A 67 -18.49 3.69 29.59
C THR A 67 -18.66 3.47 28.09
N ASP A 68 -18.26 4.43 27.25
CA ASP A 68 -18.44 4.38 25.81
C ASP A 68 -17.10 4.07 25.11
N GLY A 69 -17.01 2.92 24.42
CA GLY A 69 -15.84 2.46 23.67
C GLY A 69 -15.35 3.44 22.59
N SER A 70 -16.10 4.51 22.30
CA SER A 70 -15.72 5.55 21.33
C SER A 70 -14.37 6.22 21.62
N HIS A 71 -13.91 6.22 22.89
CA HIS A 71 -12.56 6.66 23.23
C HIS A 71 -11.45 5.84 22.59
N GLY A 72 -11.72 4.57 22.23
CA GLY A 72 -10.80 3.75 21.44
C GLY A 72 -10.49 4.31 20.05
N LEU A 73 -11.21 5.36 19.61
CA LEU A 73 -11.02 6.05 18.33
C LEU A 73 -10.46 7.48 18.48
N ASP A 74 -9.94 7.86 19.63
CA ASP A 74 -9.36 9.20 19.82
C ASP A 74 -8.09 9.38 18.97
N HIS A 75 -7.37 8.29 18.75
CA HIS A 75 -6.25 8.18 17.82
C HIS A 75 -6.45 6.97 16.92
N VAL A 76 -6.42 7.17 15.62
CA VAL A 76 -6.50 6.10 14.62
C VAL A 76 -5.16 6.01 13.90
N VAL A 77 -4.51 4.86 14.04
CA VAL A 77 -3.25 4.51 13.37
C VAL A 77 -3.58 3.47 12.31
N VAL A 78 -3.12 3.68 11.09
CA VAL A 78 -3.24 2.71 10.00
C VAL A 78 -1.86 2.33 9.52
N LEU A 79 -1.55 1.03 9.50
CA LEU A 79 -0.42 0.46 8.80
C LEU A 79 -0.96 -0.24 7.56
N MET A 80 -0.55 0.23 6.37
CA MET A 80 -1.00 -0.32 5.10
C MET A 80 0.13 -1.04 4.39
N PHE A 81 -0.01 -2.35 4.24
CA PHE A 81 0.86 -3.22 3.46
C PHE A 81 0.41 -3.32 2.01
N GLU A 82 1.15 -4.10 1.20
CA GLU A 82 1.00 -4.26 -0.24
C GLU A 82 0.56 -5.67 -0.62
N ASN A 83 -0.33 -5.73 -1.60
CA ASN A 83 -0.49 -6.78 -2.60
C ASN A 83 -0.71 -8.21 -2.07
N ARG A 84 -1.61 -8.40 -1.06
CA ARG A 84 -1.98 -9.74 -0.58
C ARG A 84 -3.49 -9.91 -0.39
N SER A 85 -4.03 -11.04 -0.85
CA SER A 85 -5.42 -11.41 -0.59
C SER A 85 -5.61 -11.97 0.81
N PHE A 86 -6.86 -12.02 1.25
CA PHE A 86 -7.22 -12.61 2.53
C PHE A 86 -6.86 -14.11 2.59
N ASP A 87 -7.20 -14.87 1.55
CA ASP A 87 -6.89 -16.31 1.52
C ASP A 87 -5.39 -16.60 1.51
N ASN A 88 -4.59 -15.68 0.94
CA ASN A 88 -3.14 -15.83 0.92
C ASN A 88 -2.53 -15.75 2.32
N LEU A 89 -2.97 -14.83 3.18
CA LEU A 89 -2.34 -14.59 4.49
C LEU A 89 -3.17 -15.07 5.69
N LEU A 90 -4.49 -14.93 5.66
CA LEU A 90 -5.37 -15.23 6.79
C LEU A 90 -6.41 -16.33 6.52
N GLY A 91 -6.46 -16.86 5.30
CA GLY A 91 -7.43 -17.91 4.94
C GLY A 91 -7.34 -19.16 5.81
N GLN A 92 -6.17 -19.47 6.35
CA GLN A 92 -5.92 -20.62 7.23
C GLN A 92 -5.97 -20.28 8.74
N LEU A 93 -6.48 -19.09 9.13
CA LEU A 93 -6.38 -18.58 10.50
C LEU A 93 -7.12 -19.45 11.51
N TYR A 94 -8.35 -19.90 11.23
CA TYR A 94 -9.17 -20.67 12.15
C TYR A 94 -9.58 -22.01 11.56
N GLN A 95 -9.58 -23.05 12.41
CA GLN A 95 -10.16 -24.33 12.06
C GLN A 95 -11.69 -24.24 11.98
N PRO A 96 -12.36 -25.04 11.14
CA PRO A 96 -13.81 -25.10 11.11
C PRO A 96 -14.40 -25.35 12.50
N GLY A 97 -15.29 -24.46 12.97
CA GLY A 97 -15.92 -24.53 14.27
C GLY A 97 -15.11 -23.98 15.45
N GLU A 98 -13.90 -23.45 15.22
CA GLU A 98 -13.09 -22.79 16.26
C GLU A 98 -13.68 -21.44 16.71
N VAL A 99 -14.34 -20.73 15.78
CA VAL A 99 -15.11 -19.51 16.01
C VAL A 99 -16.51 -19.65 15.41
N ALA A 100 -17.44 -18.78 15.78
CA ALA A 100 -18.85 -18.89 15.39
C ALA A 100 -19.07 -18.80 13.86
N ALA A 101 -18.32 -17.90 13.20
CA ALA A 101 -18.35 -17.74 11.77
C ALA A 101 -16.97 -17.21 11.30
N PHE A 102 -16.42 -17.83 10.27
CA PHE A 102 -15.16 -17.39 9.64
C PHE A 102 -15.12 -17.92 8.21
N GLU A 103 -14.94 -17.01 7.25
CA GLU A 103 -14.91 -17.34 5.84
C GLU A 103 -13.46 -17.57 5.36
N GLY A 104 -12.84 -18.65 5.90
CA GLY A 104 -11.50 -19.11 5.54
C GLY A 104 -11.51 -20.26 4.53
N VAL A 105 -10.35 -20.86 4.30
CA VAL A 105 -10.13 -21.91 3.29
C VAL A 105 -10.14 -23.34 3.86
N LEU A 106 -9.89 -23.50 5.15
CA LEU A 106 -9.75 -24.84 5.76
C LEU A 106 -11.06 -25.62 5.71
N GLY A 107 -10.98 -26.87 5.26
CA GLY A 107 -12.13 -27.75 5.09
C GLY A 107 -12.90 -27.55 3.77
N LYS A 108 -12.44 -26.67 2.89
CA LYS A 108 -13.00 -26.45 1.53
C LYS A 108 -12.15 -27.15 0.47
N ASP A 109 -12.78 -27.62 -0.60
CA ASP A 109 -12.12 -28.16 -1.80
C ASP A 109 -12.01 -27.04 -2.85
N LEU A 110 -10.97 -26.22 -2.73
CA LEU A 110 -10.73 -25.04 -3.57
C LEU A 110 -9.71 -25.36 -4.64
N SER A 111 -9.98 -24.92 -5.86
CA SER A 111 -9.09 -25.11 -7.00
C SER A 111 -9.39 -24.11 -8.11
N ASN A 112 -8.42 -23.89 -8.99
CA ASN A 112 -8.60 -23.13 -10.22
C ASN A 112 -8.30 -24.00 -11.44
N PRO A 113 -9.04 -23.87 -12.55
CA PRO A 113 -8.79 -24.63 -13.77
C PRO A 113 -7.49 -24.17 -14.45
N ILE A 114 -6.79 -25.14 -15.06
CA ILE A 114 -5.67 -24.84 -15.96
C ILE A 114 -6.25 -24.56 -17.35
N PRO A 115 -5.93 -23.41 -17.98
CA PRO A 115 -6.49 -23.09 -19.28
C PRO A 115 -5.97 -24.06 -20.35
N GLY A 116 -6.83 -24.43 -21.30
CA GLY A 116 -6.49 -25.41 -22.34
C GLY A 116 -5.36 -25.00 -23.29
N TRP A 117 -4.92 -23.73 -23.21
CA TRP A 117 -3.79 -23.20 -23.97
C TRP A 117 -2.46 -23.23 -23.19
N ALA A 118 -2.47 -23.65 -21.93
CA ALA A 118 -1.24 -23.85 -21.16
C ALA A 118 -0.41 -24.96 -21.81
N GLU A 119 0.87 -24.70 -22.05
CA GLU A 119 1.76 -25.64 -22.76
C GLU A 119 2.24 -26.77 -21.84
N GLU A 120 2.33 -26.49 -20.53
CA GLU A 120 2.79 -27.47 -19.54
C GLU A 120 1.78 -27.53 -18.39
N HIS A 121 1.31 -28.71 -18.05
CA HIS A 121 0.32 -28.95 -17.00
C HIS A 121 0.60 -30.23 -16.19
N SER A 122 1.70 -30.94 -16.44
CA SER A 122 2.11 -32.17 -15.72
C SER A 122 0.99 -33.22 -15.58
N GLY A 123 0.04 -33.27 -16.53
CA GLY A 123 -1.13 -34.16 -16.48
C GLY A 123 -2.31 -33.68 -15.62
N HIS A 124 -2.21 -32.52 -15.01
CA HIS A 124 -3.29 -31.92 -14.20
C HIS A 124 -4.28 -31.14 -15.07
N GLN A 125 -5.50 -30.98 -14.59
CA GLN A 125 -6.56 -30.14 -15.20
C GLN A 125 -6.90 -28.93 -14.32
N ILE A 126 -6.54 -28.99 -13.04
CA ILE A 126 -6.76 -27.96 -12.03
C ILE A 126 -5.50 -27.79 -11.19
N VAL A 127 -5.38 -26.64 -10.55
CA VAL A 127 -4.45 -26.39 -9.47
C VAL A 127 -5.26 -26.31 -8.16
N PRO A 128 -5.07 -27.24 -7.22
CA PRO A 128 -5.72 -27.17 -5.93
C PRO A 128 -5.10 -26.05 -5.07
N TYR A 129 -5.89 -25.50 -4.16
CA TYR A 129 -5.36 -24.62 -3.11
C TYR A 129 -4.43 -25.39 -2.18
N GLY A 130 -3.32 -24.77 -1.81
CA GLY A 130 -2.27 -25.40 -0.99
C GLY A 130 -1.58 -24.43 -0.04
N THR A 131 -0.53 -24.90 0.61
CA THR A 131 0.33 -24.08 1.48
C THR A 131 1.56 -23.60 0.73
N ALA A 132 1.95 -22.35 0.96
CA ALA A 132 3.16 -21.76 0.40
C ALA A 132 4.42 -22.52 0.85
N GLU A 133 5.29 -22.88 -0.10
CA GLU A 133 6.52 -23.61 0.20
C GLU A 133 7.63 -22.70 0.74
N THR A 134 7.65 -21.42 0.35
CA THR A 134 8.64 -20.41 0.75
C THR A 134 7.96 -19.11 1.14
N MET A 135 8.69 -18.24 1.82
CA MET A 135 8.18 -16.92 2.23
C MET A 135 8.15 -15.90 1.06
N ASP A 136 8.56 -16.31 -0.14
CA ASP A 136 8.59 -15.49 -1.35
C ASP A 136 7.52 -15.93 -2.37
N THR A 137 6.48 -16.63 -1.95
CA THR A 137 5.39 -17.13 -2.79
C THR A 137 4.28 -16.08 -2.94
N PRO A 138 3.72 -15.82 -4.14
CA PRO A 138 4.18 -16.28 -5.45
C PRO A 138 5.40 -15.50 -5.96
N ASN A 139 6.21 -16.12 -6.81
CA ASN A 139 7.35 -15.51 -7.48
C ASN A 139 7.45 -16.04 -8.94
N PRO A 140 7.45 -15.17 -9.99
CA PRO A 140 7.40 -13.69 -9.93
C PRO A 140 6.05 -13.14 -9.46
N ASP A 141 6.00 -11.81 -9.36
CA ASP A 141 4.80 -11.06 -9.03
C ASP A 141 3.64 -11.36 -9.99
N PRO A 142 2.40 -11.54 -9.50
CA PRO A 142 1.24 -11.74 -10.37
C PRO A 142 0.77 -10.42 -11.01
N GLY A 143 -0.09 -10.52 -12.02
CA GLY A 143 -0.74 -9.34 -12.61
C GLY A 143 -1.79 -8.74 -11.67
N GLU A 144 -1.77 -7.44 -11.50
CA GLU A 144 -2.61 -6.69 -10.55
C GLU A 144 -3.43 -5.56 -11.19
N GLU A 145 -3.13 -5.22 -12.45
CA GLU A 145 -3.86 -4.20 -13.18
C GLU A 145 -5.29 -4.67 -13.51
N TYR A 146 -6.17 -3.72 -13.78
CA TYR A 146 -7.58 -3.95 -14.06
C TYR A 146 -7.87 -5.08 -15.07
N PRO A 147 -7.16 -5.22 -16.19
CA PRO A 147 -7.36 -6.35 -17.11
C PRO A 147 -6.97 -7.70 -16.51
N HIS A 148 -5.92 -7.76 -15.69
CA HIS A 148 -5.50 -8.94 -14.98
C HIS A 148 -6.54 -9.36 -13.94
N VAL A 149 -6.98 -8.42 -13.10
CA VAL A 149 -8.03 -8.69 -12.10
C VAL A 149 -9.34 -9.13 -12.76
N ASN A 150 -9.71 -8.58 -13.91
CA ASN A 150 -10.85 -9.08 -14.67
C ASN A 150 -10.66 -10.55 -15.09
N THR A 151 -9.47 -10.93 -15.51
CA THR A 151 -9.17 -12.35 -15.85
C THR A 151 -9.31 -13.23 -14.62
N GLN A 152 -8.76 -12.83 -13.48
CA GLN A 152 -8.83 -13.56 -12.20
C GLN A 152 -10.26 -13.79 -11.75
N LEU A 153 -11.08 -12.75 -11.81
CA LEU A 153 -12.47 -12.78 -11.39
C LEU A 153 -13.39 -13.57 -12.32
N PHE A 154 -13.13 -13.58 -13.64
CA PHE A 154 -14.09 -14.06 -14.64
C PHE A 154 -13.57 -15.19 -15.54
N GLY A 155 -12.30 -15.58 -15.43
CA GLY A 155 -11.68 -16.64 -16.20
C GLY A 155 -11.61 -16.38 -17.71
N VAL A 156 -11.64 -15.11 -18.16
CA VAL A 156 -11.72 -14.75 -19.58
C VAL A 156 -10.61 -13.78 -19.96
N ILE A 157 -9.90 -14.10 -21.04
CA ILE A 157 -8.99 -13.18 -21.73
C ILE A 157 -9.66 -12.77 -23.06
N ASP A 158 -10.09 -11.51 -23.17
CA ASP A 158 -10.78 -10.97 -24.32
C ASP A 158 -10.27 -9.57 -24.67
N PRO A 159 -9.71 -9.34 -25.87
CA PRO A 159 -9.46 -10.32 -26.94
C PRO A 159 -8.33 -11.30 -26.58
N GLU A 160 -8.26 -12.42 -27.33
CA GLU A 160 -7.17 -13.41 -27.14
C GLU A 160 -5.76 -12.81 -27.32
N SER A 161 -5.63 -11.70 -28.05
CA SER A 161 -4.38 -10.96 -28.20
C SER A 161 -3.83 -10.40 -26.88
N ASN A 162 -4.64 -10.30 -25.84
CA ASN A 162 -4.21 -9.87 -24.51
C ASN A 162 -3.45 -10.97 -23.75
N ARG A 163 -3.40 -12.18 -24.29
CA ARG A 163 -2.71 -13.30 -23.66
C ARG A 163 -1.18 -13.15 -23.74
N GLY A 164 -0.53 -13.05 -22.59
CA GLY A 164 0.94 -12.99 -22.48
C GLY A 164 1.53 -11.69 -23.02
N VAL A 165 0.81 -10.58 -22.83
CA VAL A 165 1.29 -9.22 -23.09
C VAL A 165 1.18 -8.40 -21.82
N LEU A 166 2.02 -7.36 -21.70
CA LEU A 166 1.98 -6.44 -20.58
C LEU A 166 0.65 -5.66 -20.54
N ALA A 167 0.22 -5.26 -19.35
CA ALA A 167 -1.08 -4.61 -19.15
C ALA A 167 -1.27 -3.33 -19.97
N GLU A 168 -0.22 -2.55 -20.15
CA GLU A 168 -0.22 -1.32 -20.98
C GLU A 168 -0.38 -1.57 -22.49
N ASP A 169 -0.09 -2.80 -22.94
CA ASP A 169 -0.24 -3.20 -24.34
C ASP A 169 -1.55 -3.96 -24.60
N MET A 170 -2.35 -4.21 -23.55
CA MET A 170 -3.63 -4.90 -23.69
C MET A 170 -4.67 -4.05 -24.43
N ALA A 171 -5.40 -4.70 -25.36
CA ALA A 171 -6.45 -4.08 -26.13
C ALA A 171 -7.82 -4.16 -25.42
N ALA A 172 -8.71 -3.20 -25.74
CA ALA A 172 -10.09 -3.27 -25.32
C ALA A 172 -10.79 -4.55 -25.85
N PRO A 173 -11.73 -5.13 -25.08
CA PRO A 173 -12.37 -4.63 -23.87
C PRO A 173 -11.63 -4.85 -22.55
N PHE A 174 -10.31 -5.08 -22.53
CA PHE A 174 -9.50 -5.21 -21.31
C PHE A 174 -9.95 -6.37 -20.40
N ASN A 175 -10.26 -7.52 -21.00
CA ASN A 175 -10.79 -8.70 -20.31
C ASN A 175 -12.08 -8.41 -19.50
N THR A 176 -12.73 -7.27 -19.76
CA THR A 176 -13.96 -6.89 -19.06
C THR A 176 -15.09 -7.86 -19.39
N PRO A 177 -15.79 -8.42 -18.39
CA PRO A 177 -16.85 -9.37 -18.63
C PRO A 177 -18.05 -8.72 -19.31
N ARG A 178 -18.89 -9.54 -19.96
CA ARG A 178 -20.17 -9.07 -20.45
C ARG A 178 -21.04 -8.56 -19.30
N PRO A 179 -21.84 -7.51 -19.50
CA PRO A 179 -22.71 -6.97 -18.46
C PRO A 179 -23.57 -8.05 -17.80
N GLY A 180 -23.65 -8.03 -16.47
CA GLY A 180 -24.43 -8.97 -15.68
C GLY A 180 -23.76 -10.31 -15.36
N ARG A 181 -22.55 -10.58 -15.83
CA ARG A 181 -21.78 -11.76 -15.41
C ARG A 181 -21.31 -11.58 -13.96
N ALA A 182 -21.57 -12.57 -13.12
CA ALA A 182 -21.03 -12.63 -11.77
C ALA A 182 -19.57 -13.12 -11.80
N PRO A 183 -18.71 -12.67 -10.88
CA PRO A 183 -17.39 -13.24 -10.71
C PRO A 183 -17.46 -14.73 -10.35
N THR A 184 -16.57 -15.52 -10.95
CA THR A 184 -16.48 -16.99 -10.71
C THR A 184 -15.26 -17.37 -9.90
N MET A 185 -14.29 -16.45 -9.73
CA MET A 185 -13.03 -16.63 -8.99
C MET A 185 -12.18 -17.80 -9.52
N ASP A 186 -12.33 -18.15 -10.81
CA ASP A 186 -11.71 -19.31 -11.44
C ASP A 186 -10.62 -18.96 -12.45
N GLY A 187 -10.21 -17.69 -12.52
CA GLY A 187 -9.26 -17.19 -13.49
C GLY A 187 -7.84 -16.92 -12.99
N PHE A 188 -7.53 -17.12 -11.71
CA PHE A 188 -6.22 -16.78 -11.14
C PHE A 188 -5.06 -17.55 -11.80
N VAL A 189 -5.21 -18.86 -12.01
CA VAL A 189 -4.21 -19.66 -12.72
C VAL A 189 -4.07 -19.20 -14.19
N THR A 190 -5.20 -18.90 -14.84
CA THR A 190 -5.22 -18.39 -16.23
C THR A 190 -4.47 -17.08 -16.34
N ASP A 191 -4.73 -16.17 -15.44
CA ASP A 191 -4.07 -14.86 -15.39
C ASP A 191 -2.58 -14.98 -15.08
N TYR A 192 -2.22 -15.75 -14.06
CA TYR A 192 -0.83 -15.87 -13.64
C TYR A 192 0.06 -16.52 -14.73
N ILE A 193 -0.45 -17.50 -15.49
CA ILE A 193 0.27 -18.02 -16.66
C ILE A 193 0.46 -16.91 -17.72
N SER A 194 -0.54 -16.04 -17.90
CA SER A 194 -0.48 -14.94 -18.88
C SER A 194 0.51 -13.85 -18.45
N ALA A 195 0.44 -13.39 -17.19
CA ALA A 195 1.35 -12.40 -16.61
C ALA A 195 2.80 -12.91 -16.62
N PHE A 196 3.03 -14.12 -16.13
CA PHE A 196 4.34 -14.77 -16.16
C PHE A 196 4.96 -14.80 -17.55
N ARG A 197 4.14 -15.10 -18.57
CA ARG A 197 4.60 -15.11 -19.95
C ARG A 197 4.94 -13.70 -20.47
N ALA A 198 4.16 -12.71 -20.10
CA ALA A 198 4.40 -11.31 -20.48
C ALA A 198 5.74 -10.82 -19.92
N GLU A 199 6.00 -11.08 -18.65
CA GLU A 199 7.20 -10.62 -17.99
C GLU A 199 8.46 -11.40 -18.35
N LEU A 200 8.38 -12.74 -18.34
CA LEU A 200 9.56 -13.58 -18.48
C LEU A 200 9.80 -14.06 -19.93
N GLY A 201 8.91 -13.74 -20.86
CA GLY A 201 9.03 -14.12 -22.26
C GLY A 201 9.02 -15.63 -22.54
N ARG A 202 8.59 -16.44 -21.56
CA ARG A 202 8.52 -17.91 -21.64
C ARG A 202 7.28 -18.46 -20.96
N GLN A 203 6.90 -19.67 -21.31
CA GLN A 203 5.84 -20.38 -20.61
C GLN A 203 6.31 -20.84 -19.22
N PRO A 204 5.46 -20.70 -18.18
CA PRO A 204 5.74 -21.28 -16.87
C PRO A 204 5.51 -22.78 -16.85
N LYS A 205 6.21 -23.48 -15.97
CA LYS A 205 5.94 -24.87 -15.62
C LYS A 205 4.82 -24.96 -14.60
N TYR A 206 4.20 -26.14 -14.48
CA TYR A 206 3.13 -26.39 -13.51
C TYR A 206 3.48 -25.88 -12.10
N ARG A 207 4.67 -26.20 -11.57
CA ARG A 207 5.07 -25.78 -10.22
C ARG A 207 5.23 -24.25 -10.09
N GLU A 208 5.60 -23.56 -11.19
CA GLU A 208 5.78 -22.12 -11.19
C GLU A 208 4.43 -21.39 -11.12
N TYR A 209 3.43 -21.84 -11.87
CA TYR A 209 2.13 -21.18 -11.82
C TYR A 209 1.20 -21.74 -10.72
N ALA A 210 1.45 -22.94 -10.21
CA ALA A 210 0.64 -23.49 -9.13
C ALA A 210 0.75 -22.71 -7.83
N GLN A 211 1.85 -22.00 -7.62
CA GLN A 211 2.07 -21.20 -6.41
C GLN A 211 1.06 -20.05 -6.23
N ILE A 212 0.35 -19.61 -7.30
CA ILE A 212 -0.70 -18.59 -7.18
C ILE A 212 -1.86 -19.06 -6.29
N MET A 213 -2.07 -20.37 -6.18
CA MET A 213 -3.10 -21.01 -5.37
C MET A 213 -2.62 -21.37 -3.96
N ALA A 214 -1.52 -20.76 -3.49
CA ALA A 214 -0.96 -21.06 -2.19
C ALA A 214 -1.23 -19.94 -1.18
N GLY A 215 -1.50 -20.35 0.06
CA GLY A 215 -1.60 -19.43 1.21
C GLY A 215 -0.68 -19.83 2.34
N TYR A 216 -0.47 -18.93 3.27
CA TYR A 216 0.42 -19.12 4.42
C TYR A 216 -0.34 -19.65 5.63
N THR A 217 0.34 -20.46 6.45
CA THR A 217 -0.19 -20.92 7.73
C THR A 217 0.05 -19.90 8.84
N SER A 218 -0.65 -20.06 9.97
CA SER A 218 -0.43 -19.22 11.15
C SER A 218 0.99 -19.34 11.72
N GLU A 219 1.66 -20.47 11.51
CA GLU A 219 3.04 -20.68 11.94
C GLU A 219 4.05 -19.96 11.02
N GLN A 220 3.71 -19.78 9.75
CA GLN A 220 4.51 -19.02 8.79
C GLN A 220 4.36 -17.51 9.00
N MET A 221 3.18 -17.07 9.46
CA MET A 221 2.84 -15.65 9.71
C MET A 221 2.48 -15.43 11.20
N PRO A 222 3.44 -15.64 12.14
CA PRO A 222 3.12 -15.70 13.56
C PRO A 222 2.64 -14.36 14.14
N VAL A 223 3.17 -13.23 13.69
CA VAL A 223 2.78 -11.90 14.19
C VAL A 223 1.38 -11.55 13.73
N LEU A 224 1.15 -11.58 12.40
CA LEU A 224 -0.15 -11.25 11.81
C LEU A 224 -1.26 -12.15 12.36
N SER A 225 -1.02 -13.47 12.39
CA SER A 225 -2.01 -14.45 12.87
C SER A 225 -2.29 -14.32 14.37
N THR A 226 -1.27 -14.04 15.18
CA THR A 226 -1.46 -13.85 16.63
C THR A 226 -2.29 -12.60 16.90
N LEU A 227 -2.03 -11.50 16.19
CA LEU A 227 -2.81 -10.27 16.32
C LEU A 227 -4.23 -10.44 15.79
N ALA A 228 -4.42 -11.13 14.67
CA ALA A 228 -5.74 -11.45 14.13
C ALA A 228 -6.59 -12.25 15.12
N ARG A 229 -6.00 -13.22 15.81
CA ARG A 229 -6.66 -13.99 16.87
C ARG A 229 -6.87 -13.20 18.16
N GLY A 230 -5.93 -12.32 18.47
CA GLY A 230 -5.94 -11.53 19.71
C GLY A 230 -6.93 -10.37 19.72
N PHE A 231 -7.45 -9.97 18.55
CA PHE A 231 -8.32 -8.82 18.38
C PHE A 231 -9.42 -9.09 17.34
N ALA A 232 -9.75 -8.12 16.47
CA ALA A 232 -10.75 -8.31 15.43
C ALA A 232 -10.10 -8.56 14.06
N THR A 233 -10.61 -9.57 13.36
CA THR A 233 -10.30 -9.89 11.96
C THR A 233 -11.53 -9.66 11.11
N PHE A 234 -11.36 -8.98 9.98
CA PHE A 234 -12.42 -8.80 8.98
C PHE A 234 -12.25 -9.86 7.90
N ASP A 235 -13.17 -10.79 7.83
CA ASP A 235 -13.16 -11.82 6.78
C ASP A 235 -13.94 -11.39 5.52
N HIS A 236 -14.42 -10.14 5.48
CA HIS A 236 -15.10 -9.51 4.34
C HIS A 236 -14.63 -8.06 4.15
N TRP A 237 -13.32 -7.82 4.23
CA TRP A 237 -12.72 -6.55 3.82
C TRP A 237 -12.26 -6.62 2.37
N PHE A 238 -12.67 -5.67 1.54
CA PHE A 238 -12.41 -5.67 0.10
C PHE A 238 -11.62 -4.44 -0.34
N ALA A 239 -10.78 -4.59 -1.38
CA ALA A 239 -10.20 -3.47 -2.11
C ALA A 239 -11.31 -2.61 -2.74
N GLU A 240 -11.06 -1.33 -2.93
CA GLU A 240 -12.06 -0.39 -3.47
C GLU A 240 -12.31 -0.58 -4.97
N VAL A 241 -11.28 -0.98 -5.67
CA VAL A 241 -11.27 -1.12 -7.12
C VAL A 241 -10.61 -2.44 -7.48
N PRO A 242 -11.11 -3.21 -8.46
CA PRO A 242 -10.45 -4.40 -8.96
C PRO A 242 -9.23 -4.05 -9.81
N SER A 243 -8.22 -3.48 -9.18
CA SER A 243 -6.99 -2.99 -9.80
C SER A 243 -5.93 -2.73 -8.74
N GLN A 244 -4.84 -2.05 -9.13
CA GLN A 244 -3.57 -1.90 -8.42
C GLN A 244 -3.53 -0.73 -7.41
N THR A 245 -2.35 -0.54 -6.86
CA THR A 245 -1.94 0.29 -5.73
C THR A 245 -2.47 1.72 -5.72
N PHE A 246 -2.16 2.55 -6.76
CA PHE A 246 -2.44 4.00 -6.69
C PHE A 246 -3.92 4.30 -6.56
N THR A 247 -4.75 3.58 -7.30
CA THR A 247 -6.19 3.75 -7.28
C THR A 247 -6.78 3.36 -5.91
N ASN A 248 -6.39 2.20 -5.38
CA ASN A 248 -6.87 1.71 -4.09
C ASN A 248 -6.42 2.61 -2.94
N ARG A 249 -5.16 3.05 -2.93
CA ARG A 249 -4.64 4.02 -1.93
C ARG A 249 -5.29 5.40 -2.07
N SER A 250 -5.65 5.82 -3.29
CA SER A 250 -6.41 7.05 -3.48
C SER A 250 -7.80 6.96 -2.85
N PHE A 251 -8.51 5.87 -3.06
CA PHE A 251 -9.80 5.63 -2.42
C PHE A 251 -9.70 5.59 -0.89
N PHE A 252 -8.63 5.03 -0.35
CA PHE A 252 -8.42 4.97 1.09
C PHE A 252 -8.45 6.34 1.76
N HIS A 253 -7.98 7.39 1.09
CA HIS A 253 -7.93 8.74 1.65
C HIS A 253 -8.93 9.73 1.06
N ALA A 254 -9.53 9.43 -0.10
CA ALA A 254 -10.39 10.35 -0.82
C ALA A 254 -11.73 9.75 -1.27
N ALA A 255 -11.97 8.45 -1.03
CA ALA A 255 -13.13 7.70 -1.53
C ALA A 255 -13.34 7.86 -3.05
N SER A 256 -12.28 8.16 -3.79
CA SER A 256 -12.24 8.39 -5.24
C SER A 256 -10.79 8.34 -5.73
N ALA A 257 -10.60 8.01 -7.01
CA ALA A 257 -9.33 8.14 -7.71
C ALA A 257 -9.46 9.06 -8.94
N SER A 258 -10.39 10.02 -8.93
CA SER A 258 -10.59 11.00 -10.01
C SER A 258 -10.79 10.36 -11.40
N GLY A 259 -11.34 9.14 -11.45
CA GLY A 259 -11.56 8.37 -12.68
C GLY A 259 -10.38 7.50 -13.11
N PHE A 260 -9.24 7.53 -12.42
CA PHE A 260 -8.14 6.60 -12.66
C PHE A 260 -8.49 5.20 -12.16
N VAL A 261 -8.02 4.19 -12.91
CA VAL A 261 -8.24 2.77 -12.62
C VAL A 261 -6.92 2.02 -12.47
N VAL A 262 -5.88 2.45 -13.19
CA VAL A 262 -4.53 1.88 -13.13
C VAL A 262 -3.51 2.96 -12.81
N ASN A 263 -2.30 2.57 -12.40
CA ASN A 263 -1.20 3.49 -12.06
C ASN A 263 -0.73 4.30 -13.29
N ALA A 264 -0.79 3.70 -14.46
CA ALA A 264 -0.38 4.34 -15.71
C ALA A 264 -1.47 5.29 -16.27
N PRO A 265 -1.12 6.37 -16.98
CA PRO A 265 0.25 6.85 -17.18
C PRO A 265 0.85 7.42 -15.90
N TYR A 266 2.02 6.92 -15.50
CA TYR A 266 2.64 7.20 -14.21
C TYR A 266 2.85 8.70 -13.92
N ARG A 267 3.15 9.50 -14.94
CA ARG A 267 3.31 10.95 -14.80
C ARG A 267 1.98 11.71 -14.72
N THR A 268 0.88 11.08 -15.12
CA THR A 268 -0.44 11.73 -15.20
C THR A 268 -1.21 11.60 -13.89
N PHE A 269 -1.20 10.43 -13.28
CA PHE A 269 -1.93 10.16 -12.04
C PHE A 269 -1.58 11.18 -10.93
N PRO A 270 -0.31 11.40 -10.58
CA PRO A 270 0.08 12.33 -9.52
C PRO A 270 -0.27 13.80 -9.78
N LEU A 271 -0.52 14.16 -11.05
CA LEU A 271 -0.83 15.53 -11.45
C LEU A 271 -2.34 15.81 -11.53
N HIS A 272 -3.14 14.78 -11.75
CA HIS A 272 -4.57 14.93 -12.05
C HIS A 272 -5.50 14.26 -11.03
N ASN A 273 -4.99 13.52 -10.06
CA ASN A 273 -5.79 13.02 -8.95
C ASN A 273 -6.10 14.17 -7.98
N ASN A 274 -7.25 14.81 -8.16
CA ASN A 274 -7.66 16.03 -7.45
C ASN A 274 -8.79 15.81 -6.45
N ALA A 275 -9.13 14.56 -6.12
CA ALA A 275 -10.16 14.25 -5.15
C ALA A 275 -9.82 14.87 -3.77
N GLU A 276 -10.82 15.43 -3.10
CA GLU A 276 -10.67 15.93 -1.72
C GLU A 276 -10.33 14.79 -0.78
N THR A 277 -9.37 15.02 0.13
CA THR A 277 -8.86 13.99 1.03
C THR A 277 -9.42 14.14 2.44
N VAL A 278 -9.46 13.02 3.18
CA VAL A 278 -9.77 13.02 4.62
C VAL A 278 -8.79 13.89 5.42
N PHE A 279 -7.54 13.99 4.97
CA PHE A 279 -6.53 14.87 5.60
C PHE A 279 -6.97 16.33 5.62
N GLU A 280 -7.51 16.83 4.52
CA GLU A 280 -8.01 18.21 4.44
C GLU A 280 -9.23 18.42 5.33
N ARG A 281 -10.10 17.41 5.47
CA ARG A 281 -11.24 17.45 6.37
C ARG A 281 -10.83 17.48 7.83
N LEU A 282 -9.80 16.71 8.21
CA LEU A 282 -9.22 16.75 9.56
C LEU A 282 -8.69 18.15 9.88
N GLU A 283 -7.86 18.73 9.00
CA GLU A 283 -7.32 20.09 9.20
C GLU A 283 -8.42 21.14 9.31
N ALA A 284 -9.42 21.09 8.44
CA ALA A 284 -10.55 22.03 8.45
C ALA A 284 -11.32 22.00 9.78
N ASN A 285 -11.23 20.91 10.53
CA ASN A 285 -11.85 20.72 11.85
C ASN A 285 -10.86 20.84 13.01
N GLY A 286 -9.62 21.30 12.76
CA GLY A 286 -8.60 21.53 13.79
C GLY A 286 -8.00 20.25 14.36
N LEU A 287 -8.11 19.13 13.65
CA LEU A 287 -7.55 17.84 14.02
C LEU A 287 -6.20 17.62 13.34
N THR A 288 -5.38 16.81 13.97
CA THR A 288 -4.00 16.58 13.53
C THR A 288 -3.87 15.26 12.75
N TRP A 289 -2.94 15.23 11.80
CA TRP A 289 -2.60 14.03 11.08
C TRP A 289 -1.12 14.00 10.70
N ARG A 290 -0.57 12.81 10.44
CA ARG A 290 0.77 12.58 9.90
C ARG A 290 0.80 11.32 9.05
N VAL A 291 1.71 11.32 8.07
CA VAL A 291 2.16 10.15 7.33
C VAL A 291 3.57 9.82 7.81
N TYR A 292 3.75 8.61 8.31
CA TYR A 292 5.02 8.08 8.79
C TYR A 292 5.55 7.10 7.76
N VAL A 293 6.77 7.29 7.28
CA VAL A 293 7.36 6.53 6.19
C VAL A 293 8.56 5.74 6.73
N ASP A 294 8.60 4.43 6.48
CA ASP A 294 9.65 3.54 6.99
C ASP A 294 10.82 3.60 6.05
N ALA A 295 11.23 4.35 5.36
CA ALA A 295 12.52 4.51 4.71
C ALA A 295 12.76 5.99 4.42
N PRO A 296 13.75 6.60 5.07
CA PRO A 296 14.02 8.04 4.94
C PRO A 296 14.41 8.49 3.53
N SER A 297 14.68 7.56 2.63
CA SER A 297 15.05 7.84 1.24
C SER A 297 13.98 7.47 0.22
N SER A 298 12.80 7.00 0.65
CA SER A 298 11.72 6.64 -0.28
C SER A 298 10.83 7.84 -0.59
N ILE A 299 10.05 7.69 -1.67
CA ILE A 299 9.01 8.63 -2.05
C ILE A 299 7.73 8.17 -1.36
N PRO A 300 7.10 8.99 -0.50
CA PRO A 300 5.82 8.62 0.12
C PRO A 300 4.73 8.44 -0.93
N PHE A 301 4.07 7.29 -0.94
CA PHE A 301 2.93 7.03 -1.83
C PHE A 301 1.81 8.04 -1.64
N THR A 302 1.40 8.29 -0.40
CA THR A 302 0.36 9.27 -0.09
C THR A 302 0.71 10.65 -0.63
N GLY A 303 1.99 11.06 -0.50
CA GLY A 303 2.48 12.32 -1.04
C GLY A 303 2.43 12.35 -2.56
N LEU A 304 2.77 11.25 -3.22
CA LEU A 304 2.73 11.12 -4.67
C LEU A 304 1.29 11.10 -5.19
N ILE A 305 0.46 10.20 -4.68
CA ILE A 305 -0.91 9.97 -5.14
C ILE A 305 -1.79 11.22 -4.95
N HIS A 306 -1.60 11.94 -3.86
CA HIS A 306 -2.37 13.14 -3.52
C HIS A 306 -1.57 14.45 -3.67
N GLY A 307 -0.52 14.44 -4.50
CA GLY A 307 0.37 15.59 -4.72
C GLY A 307 -0.35 16.92 -4.96
N PRO A 308 -1.36 17.00 -5.85
CA PRO A 308 -2.09 18.24 -6.09
C PRO A 308 -2.73 18.85 -4.83
N ARG A 309 -3.16 18.00 -3.90
CA ARG A 309 -3.87 18.40 -2.67
C ARG A 309 -2.92 18.60 -1.49
N LEU A 310 -1.88 17.75 -1.36
CA LEU A 310 -1.05 17.69 -0.16
C LEU A 310 0.33 18.37 -0.29
N ARG A 311 0.74 18.84 -1.47
CA ARG A 311 2.08 19.42 -1.70
C ARG A 311 2.50 20.50 -0.68
N ARG A 312 1.56 21.30 -0.16
CA ARG A 312 1.86 22.32 0.85
C ARG A 312 2.18 21.76 2.24
N ARG A 313 1.91 20.46 2.44
CA ARG A 313 2.07 19.74 3.71
C ARG A 313 3.27 18.79 3.71
N PHE A 314 3.95 18.63 2.57
CA PHE A 314 5.09 17.71 2.45
C PHE A 314 6.18 17.97 3.49
N ALA A 315 6.45 19.24 3.79
CA ALA A 315 7.49 19.60 4.74
C ALA A 315 7.13 19.37 6.22
N THR A 316 5.87 19.18 6.56
CA THR A 316 5.41 19.22 7.95
C THR A 316 4.66 17.99 8.42
N HIS A 317 4.10 17.22 7.47
CA HIS A 317 3.22 16.09 7.82
C HIS A 317 3.80 14.72 7.40
N PHE A 318 4.89 14.69 6.63
CA PHE A 318 5.57 13.47 6.21
C PHE A 318 6.87 13.34 7.00
N VAL A 319 6.95 12.32 7.83
CA VAL A 319 8.06 12.08 8.77
C VAL A 319 8.43 10.60 8.77
N THR A 320 9.53 10.22 9.43
CA THR A 320 9.97 8.83 9.50
C THR A 320 9.18 8.01 10.53
N VAL A 321 9.21 6.68 10.42
CA VAL A 321 8.67 5.76 11.43
C VAL A 321 9.37 5.92 12.78
N ASP A 322 10.66 6.27 12.84
CA ASP A 322 11.32 6.63 14.10
C ASP A 322 10.55 7.70 14.87
N ARG A 323 10.00 8.68 14.13
CA ARG A 323 9.15 9.71 14.73
C ARG A 323 7.82 9.16 15.23
N PHE A 324 7.27 8.12 14.61
CA PHE A 324 6.08 7.44 15.14
C PHE A 324 6.37 6.80 16.49
N LEU A 325 7.51 6.13 16.63
CA LEU A 325 7.93 5.49 17.88
C LEU A 325 8.10 6.53 19.00
N GLU A 326 8.72 7.68 18.68
CA GLU A 326 8.83 8.82 19.61
C GLU A 326 7.46 9.38 20.01
N ASP A 327 6.58 9.64 19.04
CA ASP A 327 5.25 10.17 19.27
C ASP A 327 4.37 9.22 20.10
N ALA A 328 4.45 7.91 19.85
CA ALA A 328 3.74 6.89 20.62
C ALA A 328 4.24 6.84 22.08
N ALA A 329 5.55 6.84 22.28
CA ALA A 329 6.15 6.83 23.63
C ALA A 329 5.84 8.11 24.43
N ALA A 330 5.79 9.26 23.75
CA ALA A 330 5.50 10.56 24.37
C ALA A 330 4.00 10.84 24.56
N GLY A 331 3.10 10.03 24.01
CA GLY A 331 1.65 10.30 24.03
C GLY A 331 1.23 11.45 23.10
N THR A 332 1.94 11.65 22.00
CA THR A 332 1.73 12.75 21.05
C THR A 332 1.36 12.31 19.63
N LEU A 333 0.84 11.09 19.49
CA LEU A 333 0.29 10.65 18.21
C LEU A 333 -0.80 11.62 17.74
N PRO A 334 -0.88 11.91 16.44
CA PRO A 334 -1.97 12.73 15.91
C PRO A 334 -3.32 12.00 15.99
N THR A 335 -4.40 12.71 15.72
CA THR A 335 -5.74 12.10 15.60
C THR A 335 -5.77 11.01 14.55
N TYR A 336 -5.07 11.21 13.42
CA TYR A 336 -4.93 10.23 12.36
C TYR A 336 -3.46 10.06 11.96
N ALA A 337 -2.93 8.86 12.11
CA ALA A 337 -1.59 8.45 11.73
C ALA A 337 -1.68 7.42 10.62
N PHE A 338 -0.98 7.63 9.52
CA PHE A 338 -0.87 6.67 8.43
C PHE A 338 0.58 6.24 8.26
N ILE A 339 0.84 4.94 8.26
CA ILE A 339 2.19 4.36 8.20
C ILE A 339 2.38 3.68 6.86
N GLU A 340 3.40 4.08 6.14
CA GLU A 340 3.86 3.47 4.89
C GLU A 340 5.11 2.66 5.16
N PRO A 341 5.14 1.36 4.81
CA PRO A 341 6.32 0.52 4.91
C PRO A 341 7.41 0.94 3.91
N ASN A 342 8.56 0.32 4.00
CA ASN A 342 9.62 0.49 3.03
C ASN A 342 9.31 -0.32 1.76
N LEU A 343 9.23 0.38 0.63
CA LEU A 343 8.85 -0.13 -0.69
C LEU A 343 10.06 -0.28 -1.64
N TRP A 344 11.26 -0.04 -1.12
CA TRP A 344 12.50 -0.06 -1.87
C TRP A 344 13.44 -1.17 -1.37
N HIS A 345 14.74 -1.02 -1.56
CA HIS A 345 15.74 -2.00 -1.13
C HIS A 345 15.51 -2.50 0.30
N GLY A 346 15.42 -3.82 0.46
CA GLY A 346 15.09 -4.43 1.73
C GLY A 346 13.66 -4.14 2.16
N HIS A 347 12.73 -4.10 1.19
CA HIS A 347 11.33 -3.76 1.39
C HIS A 347 10.66 -4.66 2.45
N ASN A 348 9.76 -4.06 3.24
CA ASN A 348 9.02 -4.70 4.30
C ASN A 348 7.51 -4.46 4.20
N ASP A 349 7.04 -4.31 2.98
CA ASP A 349 5.66 -3.98 2.61
C ASP A 349 4.76 -5.19 2.40
N MET A 350 5.32 -6.40 2.46
CA MET A 350 4.67 -7.69 2.18
C MET A 350 4.33 -7.96 0.70
N HIS A 351 4.70 -7.07 -0.22
CA HIS A 351 4.52 -7.29 -1.66
C HIS A 351 5.12 -8.62 -2.12
N PRO A 352 4.48 -9.37 -3.05
CA PRO A 352 5.15 -10.48 -3.72
C PRO A 352 6.45 -10.03 -4.37
N PRO A 353 7.44 -10.94 -4.55
CA PRO A 353 8.69 -10.58 -5.19
C PRO A 353 8.48 -10.06 -6.62
N GLU A 354 8.81 -8.80 -6.86
CA GLU A 354 8.88 -8.23 -8.20
C GLU A 354 10.22 -8.64 -8.85
N SER A 355 10.23 -9.79 -9.53
CA SER A 355 11.44 -10.34 -10.15
C SER A 355 11.92 -9.47 -11.30
N ALA A 356 12.93 -8.65 -11.07
CA ALA A 356 13.78 -8.23 -12.17
C ALA A 356 14.66 -9.40 -12.61
N LEU A 357 14.43 -9.95 -13.79
CA LEU A 357 15.33 -10.95 -14.36
C LEU A 357 16.61 -10.29 -14.88
N LEU A 358 17.70 -10.40 -14.14
CA LEU A 358 19.01 -10.11 -14.67
C LEU A 358 19.71 -11.42 -15.04
N HIS A 359 20.03 -11.58 -16.33
CA HIS A 359 20.68 -12.78 -16.87
C HIS A 359 19.94 -14.09 -16.58
N GLY A 360 18.61 -14.06 -16.44
CA GLY A 360 17.79 -15.26 -16.23
C GLY A 360 17.75 -15.77 -14.79
N MET A 361 18.21 -14.99 -13.81
CA MET A 361 18.04 -15.27 -12.40
C MET A 361 17.13 -14.23 -11.75
N PRO A 362 16.14 -14.66 -10.95
CA PRO A 362 15.30 -13.73 -10.20
C PRO A 362 16.16 -12.92 -9.22
N PHE A 363 15.95 -11.63 -9.23
CA PHE A 363 16.67 -10.66 -8.39
C PHE A 363 15.71 -10.13 -7.35
N ASP A 364 15.77 -10.68 -6.14
CA ASP A 364 14.91 -10.24 -5.07
C ASP A 364 15.64 -10.01 -3.77
N ALA A 365 15.17 -8.95 -3.09
CA ALA A 365 15.39 -8.77 -1.69
C ALA A 365 14.88 -9.99 -0.89
N PRO A 366 15.44 -10.24 0.31
CA PRO A 366 14.86 -11.21 1.22
C PRO A 366 13.39 -10.89 1.47
N SER A 367 12.60 -11.95 1.70
CA SER A 367 11.15 -11.91 1.79
C SER A 367 10.58 -10.65 2.46
N SER A 368 9.76 -9.89 1.75
CA SER A 368 9.06 -8.73 2.29
C SER A 368 8.03 -9.11 3.36
N LEU A 369 7.50 -10.35 3.35
CA LEU A 369 6.62 -10.86 4.41
C LEU A 369 7.31 -10.89 5.77
N LEU A 370 8.54 -11.40 5.84
CA LEU A 370 9.31 -11.41 7.10
C LEU A 370 9.63 -9.99 7.55
N GLY A 371 9.96 -9.11 6.61
CA GLY A 371 10.17 -7.68 6.87
C GLY A 371 8.89 -7.01 7.40
N GLY A 372 7.75 -7.29 6.77
CA GLY A 372 6.45 -6.76 7.19
C GLY A 372 5.99 -7.27 8.55
N GLU A 373 6.23 -8.57 8.87
CA GLU A 373 6.01 -9.12 10.20
C GLU A 373 6.85 -8.40 11.27
N ALA A 374 8.10 -8.06 10.96
CA ALA A 374 8.98 -7.32 11.86
C ALA A 374 8.48 -5.88 12.08
N LEU A 375 8.12 -5.17 11.01
CA LEU A 375 7.54 -3.82 11.09
C LEU A 375 6.23 -3.82 11.89
N LEU A 376 5.33 -4.78 11.61
CA LEU A 376 4.08 -4.93 12.35
C LEU A 376 4.32 -5.14 13.85
N ALA A 377 5.30 -5.97 14.20
CA ALA A 377 5.67 -6.22 15.58
C ALA A 377 6.17 -4.94 16.29
N GLU A 378 6.97 -4.14 15.59
CA GLU A 378 7.49 -2.86 16.12
C GLU A 378 6.36 -1.86 16.35
N ILE A 379 5.50 -1.63 15.35
CA ILE A 379 4.37 -0.69 15.45
C ILE A 379 3.38 -1.10 16.54
N TYR A 380 3.01 -2.39 16.57
CA TYR A 380 2.17 -2.94 17.64
C TYR A 380 2.80 -2.76 19.02
N GLY A 381 4.09 -3.06 19.14
CA GLY A 381 4.84 -2.89 20.38
C GLY A 381 4.83 -1.46 20.89
N ALA A 382 5.00 -0.48 19.99
CA ALA A 382 4.93 0.95 20.31
C ALA A 382 3.54 1.36 20.79
N VAL A 383 2.48 0.92 20.14
CA VAL A 383 1.09 1.20 20.57
C VAL A 383 0.79 0.52 21.89
N ARG A 384 1.11 -0.78 22.05
CA ARG A 384 0.87 -1.55 23.28
C ARG A 384 1.57 -0.96 24.49
N SER A 385 2.80 -0.48 24.33
CA SER A 385 3.61 0.06 25.43
C SER A 385 3.29 1.52 25.76
N SER A 386 2.51 2.20 24.93
CA SER A 386 2.15 3.60 25.14
C SER A 386 1.22 3.74 26.34
N ASN A 387 1.69 4.46 27.36
CA ASN A 387 1.01 4.59 28.66
C ASN A 387 0.95 6.03 29.16
N ALA A 388 1.10 7.01 28.29
CA ALA A 388 1.02 8.40 28.66
C ALA A 388 -0.32 8.71 29.36
N PRO A 389 -0.33 9.37 30.53
CA PRO A 389 -1.56 9.62 31.28
C PRO A 389 -2.46 10.65 30.58
N GLU A 390 -1.88 11.50 29.75
CA GLU A 390 -2.57 12.48 28.91
C GLU A 390 -2.08 12.32 27.47
N GLY A 391 -2.99 12.52 26.49
CA GLY A 391 -2.70 12.32 25.08
C GLY A 391 -2.93 10.90 24.61
N SER A 392 -2.20 10.47 23.57
CA SER A 392 -2.35 9.14 22.99
C SER A 392 -1.76 8.05 23.87
N ASN A 393 -2.47 6.93 23.98
CA ASN A 393 -2.01 5.74 24.68
C ASN A 393 -2.76 4.50 24.19
N ALA A 394 -2.38 3.30 24.68
CA ALA A 394 -2.99 2.04 24.27
C ALA A 394 -4.51 1.96 24.51
N PHE A 395 -5.06 2.70 25.47
CA PHE A 395 -6.49 2.65 25.78
C PHE A 395 -7.36 3.50 24.86
N ASN A 396 -6.77 4.48 24.16
CA ASN A 396 -7.50 5.43 23.30
C ASN A 396 -7.03 5.40 21.83
N THR A 397 -6.27 4.37 21.46
CA THR A 397 -5.74 4.17 20.10
C THR A 397 -6.36 2.95 19.46
N LEU A 398 -6.81 3.10 18.20
CA LEU A 398 -7.12 2.02 17.28
C LEU A 398 -5.94 1.88 16.31
N LEU A 399 -5.32 0.71 16.25
CA LEU A 399 -4.39 0.34 15.18
C LEU A 399 -5.11 -0.57 14.19
N MET A 400 -5.22 -0.09 12.95
CA MET A 400 -5.69 -0.86 11.80
C MET A 400 -4.49 -1.37 11.00
N VAL A 401 -4.48 -2.65 10.70
CA VAL A 401 -3.54 -3.28 9.75
C VAL A 401 -4.35 -3.68 8.54
N VAL A 402 -4.01 -3.15 7.38
CA VAL A 402 -4.74 -3.37 6.13
C VAL A 402 -3.76 -3.56 4.97
N PHE A 403 -4.27 -4.01 3.84
CA PHE A 403 -3.55 -4.11 2.57
C PHE A 403 -4.25 -3.21 1.55
N ASP A 404 -3.50 -2.68 0.60
CA ASP A 404 -4.06 -1.77 -0.41
C ASP A 404 -4.87 -2.50 -1.48
N GLU A 405 -4.36 -3.63 -1.98
CA GLU A 405 -5.03 -4.52 -2.92
C GLU A 405 -4.46 -5.94 -2.80
N HIS A 406 -4.93 -6.90 -3.62
CA HIS A 406 -4.64 -8.33 -3.43
C HIS A 406 -3.40 -8.86 -4.15
N GLY A 407 -2.71 -8.03 -4.98
CA GLY A 407 -1.51 -8.41 -5.74
C GLY A 407 -1.71 -9.64 -6.62
N GLY A 408 -2.86 -9.79 -7.25
CA GLY A 408 -3.16 -10.95 -8.07
C GLY A 408 -3.21 -12.29 -7.32
N THR A 409 -2.98 -12.34 -6.01
CA THR A 409 -3.00 -13.58 -5.21
C THR A 409 -4.43 -14.11 -5.01
N TYR A 410 -4.57 -15.44 -4.96
CA TYR A 410 -5.87 -16.09 -4.95
C TYR A 410 -6.75 -15.72 -3.76
N ASP A 411 -8.03 -15.50 -4.01
CA ASP A 411 -9.10 -15.48 -3.02
C ASP A 411 -10.35 -16.17 -3.59
N HIS A 412 -11.09 -16.87 -2.74
CA HIS A 412 -12.27 -17.61 -3.18
C HIS A 412 -13.58 -16.82 -3.10
N ILE A 413 -13.59 -15.67 -2.43
CA ILE A 413 -14.81 -14.87 -2.22
C ILE A 413 -14.94 -13.81 -3.31
N ALA A 414 -16.05 -13.87 -4.04
CA ALA A 414 -16.36 -12.90 -5.07
C ALA A 414 -16.61 -11.50 -4.51
N PRO A 415 -15.98 -10.45 -5.08
CA PRO A 415 -16.20 -9.09 -4.63
C PRO A 415 -17.65 -8.63 -4.90
N PRO A 416 -18.27 -7.91 -3.95
CA PRO A 416 -19.62 -7.43 -4.10
C PRO A 416 -19.73 -6.21 -5.03
N ARG A 417 -20.96 -5.83 -5.39
CA ARG A 417 -21.26 -4.57 -6.01
C ARG A 417 -20.96 -3.41 -5.05
N ALA A 418 -20.68 -2.25 -5.62
CA ALA A 418 -20.37 -1.04 -4.86
C ALA A 418 -21.09 0.18 -5.45
N VAL A 419 -21.34 1.17 -4.60
CA VAL A 419 -21.83 2.48 -5.04
C VAL A 419 -20.67 3.23 -5.69
N PRO A 420 -20.78 3.70 -6.95
CA PRO A 420 -19.77 4.55 -7.54
C PRO A 420 -19.54 5.83 -6.73
N PRO A 421 -18.33 6.41 -6.72
CA PRO A 421 -18.07 7.68 -6.05
C PRO A 421 -19.02 8.79 -6.47
N GLU A 422 -19.30 8.87 -7.77
CA GLU A 422 -20.24 9.82 -8.39
C GLU A 422 -21.25 9.06 -9.25
N PRO A 423 -22.41 8.67 -8.70
CA PRO A 423 -23.42 7.96 -9.46
C PRO A 423 -23.90 8.76 -10.68
N GLY A 424 -23.85 8.14 -11.85
CA GLY A 424 -24.23 8.76 -13.11
C GLY A 424 -23.10 9.53 -13.84
N ALA A 425 -21.91 9.60 -13.26
CA ALA A 425 -20.72 10.08 -13.97
C ALA A 425 -20.33 9.14 -15.13
N PRO A 426 -19.63 9.64 -16.15
CA PRO A 426 -19.01 8.77 -17.15
C PRO A 426 -18.09 7.72 -16.52
N ALA A 427 -17.95 6.59 -17.20
CA ALA A 427 -16.97 5.59 -16.79
C ALA A 427 -15.55 6.18 -16.78
N GLY A 428 -14.72 5.69 -15.87
CA GLY A 428 -13.30 6.05 -15.78
C GLY A 428 -12.44 5.37 -16.85
N GLN A 429 -11.15 5.27 -16.56
CA GLN A 429 -10.20 4.55 -17.43
C GLN A 429 -10.71 3.15 -17.76
N MET A 430 -10.36 2.64 -18.94
CA MET A 430 -10.73 1.31 -19.44
C MET A 430 -12.23 1.02 -19.40
N GLY A 431 -13.09 2.05 -19.28
CA GLY A 431 -14.54 1.91 -19.24
C GLY A 431 -15.11 1.39 -17.92
N PHE A 432 -14.34 1.40 -16.83
CA PHE A 432 -14.80 0.94 -15.53
C PHE A 432 -15.71 1.98 -14.85
N ALA A 433 -16.88 1.53 -14.37
CA ALA A 433 -17.89 2.41 -13.77
C ALA A 433 -17.77 2.53 -12.23
N PHE A 434 -16.77 1.97 -11.60
CA PHE A 434 -16.58 1.91 -10.15
C PHE A 434 -17.77 1.30 -9.39
N ASP A 435 -18.50 0.38 -10.02
CA ASP A 435 -19.72 -0.25 -9.51
C ASP A 435 -19.49 -1.63 -8.85
N ARG A 436 -18.24 -1.99 -8.59
CA ARG A 436 -17.81 -3.24 -7.95
C ARG A 436 -16.53 -2.99 -7.15
N LEU A 437 -16.43 -3.64 -5.98
CA LEU A 437 -15.19 -3.68 -5.20
C LEU A 437 -14.15 -4.58 -5.88
N GLY A 438 -12.91 -4.48 -5.43
CA GLY A 438 -11.82 -5.41 -5.77
C GLY A 438 -11.86 -6.67 -4.91
N VAL A 439 -10.83 -7.50 -5.01
CA VAL A 439 -10.68 -8.76 -4.28
C VAL A 439 -10.56 -8.52 -2.78
N ARG A 440 -10.91 -9.52 -1.98
CA ARG A 440 -10.88 -9.51 -0.52
C ARG A 440 -9.45 -9.45 0.02
N LEU A 441 -9.25 -8.67 1.10
CA LEU A 441 -7.97 -8.34 1.71
C LEU A 441 -7.90 -8.71 3.17
N PRO A 442 -6.71 -8.98 3.72
CA PRO A 442 -6.53 -9.04 5.17
C PRO A 442 -6.78 -7.67 5.81
N ALA A 443 -7.56 -7.67 6.89
CA ALA A 443 -7.72 -6.49 7.74
C ALA A 443 -7.87 -6.89 9.19
N ILE A 444 -7.14 -6.20 10.09
CA ILE A 444 -7.14 -6.44 11.53
C ILE A 444 -7.32 -5.10 12.25
N ALA A 445 -8.16 -5.10 13.28
CA ALA A 445 -8.36 -3.94 14.14
C ALA A 445 -7.92 -4.26 15.57
N ILE A 446 -6.95 -3.53 16.07
CA ILE A 446 -6.28 -3.73 17.36
C ILE A 446 -6.59 -2.55 18.28
N SER A 447 -7.30 -2.81 19.37
CA SER A 447 -7.63 -1.79 20.39
C SER A 447 -7.94 -2.46 21.73
N ALA A 448 -7.75 -1.72 22.81
CA ALA A 448 -8.17 -2.14 24.15
C ALA A 448 -9.67 -2.47 24.25
N TRP A 449 -10.48 -1.93 23.36
CA TRP A 449 -11.94 -2.08 23.37
C TRP A 449 -12.47 -3.23 22.50
N VAL A 450 -11.57 -3.98 21.87
CA VAL A 450 -11.91 -5.10 20.99
C VAL A 450 -11.75 -6.43 21.72
N PRO A 451 -12.79 -7.30 21.73
CA PRO A 451 -12.67 -8.66 22.28
C PRO A 451 -11.69 -9.52 21.46
N GLU A 452 -11.09 -10.50 22.11
CA GLU A 452 -10.32 -11.54 21.41
C GLU A 452 -11.21 -12.35 20.47
N ARG A 453 -10.61 -12.86 19.39
CA ARG A 453 -11.28 -13.73 18.40
C ARG A 453 -12.54 -13.11 17.80
N THR A 454 -12.60 -11.80 17.72
CA THR A 454 -13.69 -11.12 17.02
C THR A 454 -13.54 -11.34 15.53
N VAL A 455 -14.57 -11.87 14.87
CA VAL A 455 -14.64 -11.98 13.42
C VAL A 455 -15.75 -11.07 12.91
N VAL A 456 -15.39 -10.16 12.00
CA VAL A 456 -16.34 -9.22 11.39
C VAL A 456 -16.71 -9.75 10.01
N ASN A 457 -17.92 -10.31 9.90
CA ASN A 457 -18.43 -10.99 8.70
C ASN A 457 -19.21 -10.06 7.75
N HIS A 458 -19.29 -8.77 8.04
CA HIS A 458 -19.95 -7.80 7.17
C HIS A 458 -18.95 -7.17 6.19
N VAL A 459 -19.44 -6.85 5.00
CA VAL A 459 -18.62 -6.16 3.98
C VAL A 459 -18.11 -4.84 4.54
N HIS A 460 -16.80 -4.70 4.52
CA HIS A 460 -16.05 -3.46 4.74
C HIS A 460 -15.08 -3.24 3.60
N HIS A 461 -14.62 -2.04 3.44
CA HIS A 461 -13.65 -1.65 2.42
C HIS A 461 -12.89 -0.39 2.86
N HIS A 462 -11.90 0.05 2.12
CA HIS A 462 -11.01 1.14 2.54
C HIS A 462 -11.73 2.41 2.99
N THR A 463 -12.78 2.79 2.29
CA THR A 463 -13.58 3.98 2.60
C THR A 463 -14.28 3.87 3.98
N SER A 464 -14.36 2.69 4.58
CA SER A 464 -14.85 2.49 5.95
C SER A 464 -14.04 3.26 6.99
N VAL A 465 -12.74 3.46 6.76
CA VAL A 465 -11.89 4.27 7.62
C VAL A 465 -12.27 5.75 7.52
N ILE A 466 -12.49 6.27 6.30
CA ILE A 466 -12.97 7.65 6.10
C ILE A 466 -14.31 7.85 6.83
N ARG A 467 -15.25 6.93 6.64
CA ARG A 467 -16.56 6.96 7.28
C ARG A 467 -16.42 7.01 8.81
N THR A 468 -15.55 6.17 9.39
CA THR A 468 -15.31 6.13 10.83
C THR A 468 -14.76 7.45 11.35
N LEU A 469 -13.74 8.00 10.71
CA LEU A 469 -13.17 9.30 11.08
C LEU A 469 -14.21 10.43 10.96
N ARG A 470 -15.00 10.40 9.88
CA ARG A 470 -16.01 11.40 9.61
C ARG A 470 -17.14 11.38 10.68
N GLU A 471 -17.63 10.22 11.05
CA GLU A 471 -18.65 10.08 12.10
C GLU A 471 -18.09 10.41 13.49
N ARG A 472 -16.89 9.88 13.82
CA ARG A 472 -16.25 10.11 15.13
C ARG A 472 -16.02 11.58 15.41
N TRP A 473 -15.61 12.35 14.40
CA TRP A 473 -15.19 13.75 14.57
C TRP A 473 -16.12 14.76 13.90
N ASN A 474 -17.26 14.34 13.35
CA ASN A 474 -18.21 15.18 12.63
C ASN A 474 -17.53 16.05 11.55
N LEU A 475 -16.78 15.41 10.64
CA LEU A 475 -15.99 16.10 9.62
C LEU A 475 -16.83 16.65 8.45
N GLY A 476 -18.14 16.74 8.61
CA GLY A 476 -19.05 17.24 7.62
C GLY A 476 -19.64 16.17 6.69
N PRO A 477 -20.17 16.55 5.52
CA PRO A 477 -20.83 15.61 4.62
C PRO A 477 -19.84 14.60 4.02
N PRO A 478 -20.33 13.46 3.52
CA PRO A 478 -19.49 12.47 2.84
C PRO A 478 -18.66 13.09 1.71
N LEU A 479 -17.45 12.58 1.50
CA LEU A 479 -16.58 13.00 0.38
C LEU A 479 -17.19 12.61 -0.96
N THR A 480 -17.80 11.44 -1.03
CA THR A 480 -18.42 10.86 -2.23
C THR A 480 -19.63 10.02 -1.84
N ALA A 481 -20.39 9.53 -2.83
CA ALA A 481 -21.47 8.58 -2.59
C ALA A 481 -20.94 7.23 -2.07
N ARG A 482 -19.70 6.83 -2.43
CA ARG A 482 -19.02 5.64 -1.86
C ARG A 482 -18.81 5.80 -0.36
N ASP A 483 -18.33 6.96 0.11
CA ASP A 483 -18.18 7.27 1.55
C ASP A 483 -19.54 7.32 2.27
N ALA A 484 -20.57 7.82 1.60
CA ALA A 484 -21.92 7.83 2.19
C ALA A 484 -22.47 6.43 2.46
N ASP A 485 -22.14 5.45 1.62
CA ASP A 485 -22.61 4.06 1.67
C ASP A 485 -21.73 3.18 2.56
N ALA A 486 -20.46 3.54 2.77
CA ALA A 486 -19.50 2.74 3.52
C ALA A 486 -19.97 2.48 4.97
N PRO A 487 -19.76 1.26 5.52
CA PRO A 487 -19.95 1.01 6.95
C PRO A 487 -18.83 1.68 7.76
N ASP A 488 -19.11 1.99 9.03
CA ASP A 488 -18.09 2.44 9.98
C ASP A 488 -17.56 1.28 10.83
N LEU A 489 -16.45 1.53 11.55
CA LEU A 489 -15.75 0.54 12.37
C LEU A 489 -16.17 0.57 13.85
N SER A 490 -17.04 1.47 14.29
CA SER A 490 -17.33 1.69 15.72
C SER A 490 -17.88 0.45 16.42
N ALA A 491 -18.65 -0.38 15.70
CA ALA A 491 -19.26 -1.59 16.26
C ALA A 491 -18.26 -2.64 16.76
N ILE A 492 -16.98 -2.60 16.32
CA ILE A 492 -15.95 -3.51 16.81
C ILE A 492 -15.51 -3.22 18.25
N LEU A 493 -15.68 -1.98 18.72
CA LEU A 493 -15.32 -1.54 20.07
C LEU A 493 -16.42 -1.92 21.05
N SER A 494 -16.63 -3.20 21.25
CA SER A 494 -17.83 -3.76 21.89
C SER A 494 -17.65 -4.12 23.37
N LEU A 495 -16.47 -3.93 23.94
CA LEU A 495 -16.23 -4.18 25.35
C LEU A 495 -16.78 -3.05 26.24
N ASP A 496 -17.38 -3.39 27.38
CA ASP A 496 -17.84 -2.43 28.40
C ASP A 496 -16.66 -1.75 29.14
N ARG A 497 -15.49 -2.36 29.09
CA ARG A 497 -14.24 -1.88 29.70
C ARG A 497 -13.06 -2.23 28.82
N PRO A 498 -12.06 -1.34 28.75
CA PRO A 498 -10.86 -1.64 27.98
C PRO A 498 -10.07 -2.78 28.61
N ARG A 499 -9.45 -3.61 27.79
CA ARG A 499 -8.46 -4.63 28.19
C ARG A 499 -7.17 -3.92 28.64
N ASP A 500 -6.51 -4.48 29.66
CA ASP A 500 -5.18 -4.02 30.02
C ASP A 500 -4.19 -4.39 28.88
N PRO A 501 -3.38 -3.44 28.40
CA PRO A 501 -2.35 -3.73 27.40
C PRO A 501 -1.33 -4.80 27.84
N GLN A 502 -1.18 -5.04 29.14
CA GLN A 502 -0.34 -6.14 29.65
C GLN A 502 -0.91 -7.53 29.31
N ASP A 503 -2.23 -7.63 29.17
CA ASP A 503 -2.92 -8.87 28.79
C ASP A 503 -3.01 -9.05 27.25
N TRP A 504 -2.51 -8.09 26.47
CA TRP A 504 -2.50 -8.22 25.01
C TRP A 504 -1.48 -9.28 24.60
N PRO A 505 -1.66 -9.92 23.41
CA PRO A 505 -0.76 -10.98 22.97
C PRO A 505 0.71 -10.57 22.94
N ASP A 506 1.58 -11.44 23.44
CA ASP A 506 3.01 -11.33 23.18
C ASP A 506 3.31 -11.86 21.79
N ILE A 507 4.10 -11.12 21.04
CA ILE A 507 4.50 -11.44 19.67
C ILE A 507 6.01 -11.43 19.54
N ALA A 508 6.50 -12.24 18.62
CA ALA A 508 7.92 -12.26 18.23
C ALA A 508 8.00 -12.48 16.72
N ALA A 509 8.52 -11.49 16.01
CA ALA A 509 8.80 -11.62 14.59
C ALA A 509 9.93 -12.63 14.35
N GLN A 510 9.85 -13.32 13.21
CA GLN A 510 10.95 -14.16 12.74
C GLN A 510 12.13 -13.27 12.30
N ALA A 511 13.33 -13.85 12.27
CA ALA A 511 14.51 -13.13 11.82
C ALA A 511 14.38 -12.79 10.32
N VAL A 512 14.54 -11.53 9.99
CA VAL A 512 14.59 -11.07 8.59
C VAL A 512 16.01 -11.37 8.06
N PRO A 513 16.15 -12.08 6.93
CA PRO A 513 17.45 -12.28 6.31
C PRO A 513 18.07 -10.92 5.93
N ALA A 514 19.38 -10.79 6.12
CA ALA A 514 20.08 -9.58 5.75
C ALA A 514 20.05 -9.39 4.22
N PHE A 515 19.70 -8.20 3.77
CA PHE A 515 19.77 -7.82 2.38
C PHE A 515 21.21 -7.41 2.01
N ASP A 516 21.79 -8.10 1.04
CA ASP A 516 23.11 -7.78 0.51
C ASP A 516 22.96 -6.92 -0.77
N GLN A 517 23.11 -5.61 -0.60
CA GLN A 517 23.03 -4.66 -1.71
C GLN A 517 24.07 -4.90 -2.82
N ASP A 518 25.19 -5.55 -2.50
CA ASP A 518 26.23 -5.89 -3.48
C ASP A 518 25.78 -7.00 -4.46
N LEU A 519 24.69 -7.72 -4.13
CA LEU A 519 24.09 -8.70 -5.01
C LEU A 519 23.20 -8.07 -6.09
N VAL A 520 22.75 -6.82 -5.91
CA VAL A 520 21.95 -6.12 -6.92
C VAL A 520 22.87 -5.62 -8.03
N PRO A 521 22.74 -6.12 -9.28
CA PRO A 521 23.56 -5.62 -10.36
C PRO A 521 23.35 -4.12 -10.59
N PRO A 522 24.43 -3.37 -10.86
CA PRO A 522 24.33 -1.93 -11.16
C PRO A 522 23.41 -1.58 -12.34
N ASP A 523 23.21 -2.53 -13.23
CA ASP A 523 22.40 -2.39 -14.44
C ASP A 523 20.99 -3.01 -14.30
N ALA A 524 20.60 -3.47 -13.09
CA ALA A 524 19.27 -3.98 -12.86
C ALA A 524 18.23 -2.91 -13.21
N PRO A 525 17.18 -3.23 -13.99
CA PRO A 525 16.08 -2.31 -14.21
C PRO A 525 15.32 -2.07 -12.91
N LEU A 526 14.60 -0.96 -12.83
CA LEU A 526 13.58 -0.79 -11.80
C LEU A 526 12.46 -1.80 -12.04
N ASN A 527 11.89 -2.29 -10.96
CA ASN A 527 10.63 -3.02 -11.01
C ASN A 527 9.47 -2.10 -11.44
N PRO A 528 8.30 -2.62 -11.82
CA PRO A 528 7.16 -1.81 -12.27
C PRO A 528 6.71 -0.77 -11.25
N LEU A 529 6.61 -1.13 -9.97
CA LEU A 529 6.20 -0.22 -8.89
C LEU A 529 7.22 0.91 -8.69
N ALA A 530 8.50 0.58 -8.59
CA ALA A 530 9.57 1.57 -8.48
C ALA A 530 9.64 2.49 -9.71
N THR A 531 9.35 1.96 -10.91
CA THR A 531 9.24 2.73 -12.15
C THR A 531 8.08 3.74 -12.06
N ALA A 532 6.91 3.30 -11.59
CA ALA A 532 5.75 4.16 -11.40
C ALA A 532 6.04 5.29 -10.41
N LEU A 533 6.65 4.98 -9.27
CA LEU A 533 7.05 5.95 -8.26
C LEU A 533 8.06 6.96 -8.80
N PHE A 534 9.05 6.50 -9.52
CA PHE A 534 10.08 7.37 -10.09
C PHE A 534 9.51 8.36 -11.10
N HIS A 535 8.72 7.89 -12.07
CA HIS A 535 8.09 8.75 -13.06
C HIS A 535 7.09 9.73 -12.43
N GLY A 536 6.29 9.27 -11.50
CA GLY A 536 5.37 10.13 -10.75
C GLY A 536 6.10 11.20 -9.96
N TYR A 537 7.22 10.85 -9.32
CA TYR A 537 8.08 11.79 -8.62
C TYR A 537 8.66 12.86 -9.55
N LEU A 538 9.19 12.47 -10.72
CA LEU A 538 9.67 13.42 -11.71
C LEU A 538 8.58 14.40 -12.15
N ALA A 539 7.35 13.92 -12.34
CA ALA A 539 6.21 14.77 -12.69
C ALA A 539 5.91 15.81 -11.60
N LEU A 540 5.95 15.42 -10.32
CA LEU A 540 5.76 16.37 -9.21
C LEU A 540 6.88 17.41 -9.14
N VAL A 541 8.13 16.99 -9.29
CA VAL A 541 9.30 17.89 -9.28
C VAL A 541 9.21 18.91 -10.41
N GLU A 542 8.82 18.47 -11.61
CA GLU A 542 8.59 19.34 -12.76
C GLU A 542 7.45 20.34 -12.52
N GLN A 543 6.32 19.88 -11.95
CA GLN A 543 5.20 20.75 -11.59
C GLN A 543 5.61 21.82 -10.57
N MET A 544 6.61 21.55 -9.74
CA MET A 544 7.16 22.53 -8.78
C MET A 544 8.19 23.48 -9.42
N GLY A 545 8.38 23.42 -10.73
CA GLY A 545 9.18 24.34 -11.52
C GLY A 545 10.64 23.93 -11.72
N ALA A 546 11.03 22.71 -11.34
CA ALA A 546 12.35 22.18 -11.66
C ALA A 546 12.39 21.54 -13.06
N SER A 547 13.54 21.60 -13.70
CA SER A 547 13.78 20.90 -14.97
C SER A 547 14.13 19.45 -14.68
N VAL A 548 13.42 18.53 -15.29
CA VAL A 548 13.66 17.09 -15.19
C VAL A 548 14.09 16.52 -16.54
N PRO A 549 14.86 15.42 -16.56
CA PRO A 549 15.18 14.73 -17.79
C PRO A 549 13.89 14.25 -18.49
N GLN A 550 13.89 14.34 -19.82
CA GLN A 550 12.86 13.66 -20.62
C GLN A 550 13.22 12.16 -20.66
N ILE A 551 12.44 11.36 -19.99
CA ILE A 551 12.62 9.91 -19.90
C ILE A 551 11.41 9.24 -20.55
N ASP A 552 11.65 8.26 -21.40
CA ASP A 552 10.59 7.39 -21.95
C ASP A 552 10.07 6.48 -20.84
N GLU A 553 8.80 6.54 -20.51
CA GLU A 553 8.17 5.72 -19.47
C GLU A 553 8.24 4.21 -19.78
N ARG A 554 8.46 3.84 -21.05
CA ARG A 554 8.59 2.46 -21.50
C ARG A 554 10.03 1.97 -21.58
N ALA A 555 11.00 2.86 -21.41
CA ALA A 555 12.41 2.48 -21.44
C ALA A 555 12.84 1.89 -20.08
N PRO A 556 13.55 0.76 -20.06
CA PRO A 556 14.08 0.20 -18.82
C PRO A 556 15.01 1.23 -18.14
N LEU A 557 14.66 1.65 -16.94
CA LEU A 557 15.48 2.55 -16.13
C LEU A 557 16.47 1.71 -15.31
N LYS A 558 17.70 2.18 -15.24
CA LYS A 558 18.70 1.57 -14.36
C LYS A 558 18.40 1.92 -12.91
N GLY A 559 18.13 0.89 -12.10
CA GLY A 559 17.66 1.06 -10.73
C GLY A 559 18.59 1.93 -9.89
N GLN A 560 19.91 1.73 -9.93
CA GLN A 560 20.85 2.53 -9.15
C GLN A 560 20.90 4.02 -9.56
N GLU A 561 20.74 4.35 -10.85
CA GLU A 561 20.70 5.73 -11.30
C GLU A 561 19.42 6.43 -10.85
N ALA A 562 18.27 5.79 -11.02
CA ALA A 562 16.98 6.32 -10.59
C ALA A 562 16.94 6.50 -9.06
N MET A 563 17.38 5.49 -8.32
CA MET A 563 17.45 5.54 -6.86
C MET A 563 18.37 6.65 -6.34
N ALA A 564 19.52 6.86 -6.97
CA ALA A 564 20.43 7.96 -6.59
C ALA A 564 19.74 9.33 -6.74
N ILE A 565 18.97 9.52 -7.82
CA ILE A 565 18.21 10.76 -8.06
C ILE A 565 17.13 10.95 -6.99
N VAL A 566 16.37 9.91 -6.70
CA VAL A 566 15.33 9.95 -5.68
C VAL A 566 15.93 10.23 -4.31
N HIS A 567 16.93 9.46 -3.91
CA HIS A 567 17.59 9.60 -2.61
C HIS A 567 18.16 11.02 -2.38
N GLU A 568 18.81 11.58 -3.38
CA GLU A 568 19.40 12.94 -3.26
C GLU A 568 18.33 14.04 -3.25
N SER A 569 17.22 13.85 -3.97
CA SER A 569 16.23 14.90 -4.19
C SER A 569 14.95 14.76 -3.34
N ALA A 570 14.59 13.58 -2.87
CA ALA A 570 13.38 13.35 -2.08
C ALA A 570 13.34 14.24 -0.81
N HIS A 571 14.47 14.40 -0.14
CA HIS A 571 14.58 15.29 1.02
C HIS A 571 14.32 16.78 0.71
N THR A 572 14.31 17.17 -0.56
CA THR A 572 13.95 18.52 -0.97
C THR A 572 12.44 18.71 -0.95
N LEU A 573 11.69 17.71 -1.37
CA LEU A 573 10.23 17.72 -1.32
C LEU A 573 9.70 17.37 0.08
N PHE A 574 10.32 16.40 0.73
CA PHE A 574 9.93 15.84 2.03
C PHE A 574 11.06 16.00 3.05
N PRO A 575 11.34 17.23 3.52
CA PRO A 575 12.46 17.47 4.44
C PRO A 575 12.32 16.75 5.79
N GLY A 576 11.11 16.38 6.20
CA GLY A 576 10.85 15.59 7.40
C GLY A 576 11.31 14.13 7.33
N LEU A 577 11.68 13.64 6.14
CA LEU A 577 12.24 12.29 5.93
C LEU A 577 13.77 12.25 6.01
N ARG A 578 14.42 13.35 6.37
CA ARG A 578 15.88 13.32 6.56
C ARG A 578 16.21 12.52 7.82
N PRO A 579 17.18 11.59 7.74
CA PRO A 579 17.71 10.98 8.95
C PRO A 579 18.24 12.08 9.88
N PRO A 580 18.16 11.94 11.21
CA PRO A 580 18.77 12.86 12.13
C PRO A 580 20.27 12.98 11.81
N MET A 581 20.80 14.20 11.74
CA MET A 581 22.23 14.40 11.54
C MET A 581 22.97 13.80 12.74
N ALA A 582 23.84 12.82 12.47
CA ALA A 582 24.67 12.13 13.46
C ALA A 582 25.60 13.11 14.19
#